data_bb2a6d6d6ff5c7c6d5069b618cfeaebd
#
_entry.id   bb2a6d6d6ff5c7c6d5069b618cfeaebd
#
_cell.length_a   1.000
_cell.length_b   1.000
_cell.length_c   1.000
_cell.angle_alpha   90.00
_cell.angle_beta   90.00
_cell.angle_gamma   90.00
#
_symmetry.space_group_name_H-M   'P 1'
#
loop_
_entity.id
_entity.type
_entity.pdbx_description
1 polymer ?
#
loop_
_entity_poly.entity_id
_entity_poly.type
_entity_poly.pdbx_seq_one_letter_code
_entity_poly.pdbx_strand_id
1 'polypeptide(L)'
;LSKLPDYDYEGTGEYAWFTQNCYKYGFILRYPEGKESITAIQYEPWHFRYVGLPHAYYIMQNGLCLEEYIDLVRQHPYGSDPLTFTDENGKNYEVYFVASDDGNETTSIPVPAGIKYEISGNNADGFIVTVYKDEPVTAEPATEAPTEAETETVPEDTAQDVPAEQ
;
A
#
# COMPACT_ATOMS: atom_id res chain seq x y z
N LEU A 1 -28.90 -7.35 5.56
CA LEU A 1 -28.61 -8.73 5.10
C LEU A 1 -27.29 -8.65 4.35
N SER A 2 -26.17 -9.00 5.00
CA SER A 2 -24.90 -9.18 4.30
C SER A 2 -25.04 -10.39 3.38
N LYS A 3 -25.09 -10.15 2.08
CA LYS A 3 -24.83 -11.24 1.14
C LYS A 3 -23.39 -11.70 1.37
N LEU A 4 -23.20 -13.02 1.47
CA LEU A 4 -21.87 -13.61 1.36
C LEU A 4 -21.23 -13.15 0.04
N PRO A 5 -19.89 -13.05 -0.02
CA PRO A 5 -19.21 -12.75 -1.26
C PRO A 5 -19.75 -13.65 -2.37
N ASP A 6 -20.12 -13.03 -3.49
CA ASP A 6 -20.57 -13.77 -4.66
C ASP A 6 -19.32 -14.33 -5.34
N TYR A 7 -19.03 -15.59 -5.10
CA TYR A 7 -17.89 -16.28 -5.73
C TYR A 7 -18.09 -16.51 -7.23
N ASP A 8 -19.30 -16.21 -7.75
CA ASP A 8 -19.61 -16.27 -9.17
C ASP A 8 -19.37 -14.92 -9.89
N TYR A 9 -18.70 -13.95 -9.23
CA TYR A 9 -18.34 -12.69 -9.86
C TYR A 9 -17.29 -12.92 -10.94
N GLU A 10 -17.70 -12.78 -12.20
CA GLU A 10 -16.82 -12.97 -13.37
C GLU A 10 -16.16 -11.68 -13.86
N GLY A 11 -16.47 -10.52 -13.30
CA GLY A 11 -15.99 -9.22 -13.77
C GLY A 11 -16.55 -8.83 -15.14
N THR A 12 -17.69 -9.40 -15.55
CA THR A 12 -18.36 -9.20 -16.84
C THR A 12 -19.65 -8.39 -16.69
N GLY A 13 -20.31 -8.07 -17.82
CA GLY A 13 -21.55 -7.33 -17.82
C GLY A 13 -21.42 -5.96 -17.18
N GLU A 14 -22.32 -5.60 -16.27
CA GLU A 14 -22.32 -4.31 -15.58
C GLU A 14 -21.13 -4.12 -14.62
N TYR A 15 -20.50 -5.22 -14.17
CA TYR A 15 -19.32 -5.20 -13.31
C TYR A 15 -17.99 -5.10 -14.07
N ALA A 16 -17.98 -5.27 -15.38
CA ALA A 16 -16.79 -5.14 -16.22
C ALA A 16 -16.14 -3.74 -16.08
N TRP A 17 -16.95 -2.73 -15.83
CA TRP A 17 -16.48 -1.37 -15.60
C TRP A 17 -15.46 -1.31 -14.45
N PHE A 18 -15.71 -2.01 -13.34
CA PHE A 18 -14.82 -1.97 -12.18
C PHE A 18 -13.45 -2.59 -12.51
N THR A 19 -13.44 -3.76 -13.13
CA THR A 19 -12.19 -4.42 -13.57
C THR A 19 -11.38 -3.53 -14.50
N GLN A 20 -12.05 -2.80 -15.41
CA GLN A 20 -11.40 -1.93 -16.39
C GLN A 20 -10.94 -0.58 -15.80
N ASN A 21 -11.52 -0.11 -14.69
CA ASN A 21 -11.29 1.22 -14.15
C ASN A 21 -10.75 1.26 -12.72
N CYS A 22 -10.58 0.12 -12.05
CA CYS A 22 -10.13 0.06 -10.67
C CYS A 22 -8.77 0.75 -10.44
N TYR A 23 -7.90 0.75 -11.44
CA TYR A 23 -6.61 1.44 -11.39
C TYR A 23 -6.74 2.95 -11.15
N LYS A 24 -7.80 3.59 -11.61
CA LYS A 24 -8.10 5.02 -11.38
C LYS A 24 -8.36 5.34 -9.89
N TYR A 25 -8.58 4.31 -9.09
CA TYR A 25 -8.80 4.39 -7.64
C TYR A 25 -7.65 3.74 -6.84
N GLY A 26 -6.54 3.43 -7.50
CA GLY A 26 -5.37 2.83 -6.87
C GLY A 26 -5.46 1.32 -6.66
N PHE A 27 -6.42 0.63 -7.28
CA PHE A 27 -6.59 -0.81 -7.18
C PHE A 27 -6.10 -1.53 -8.44
N ILE A 28 -5.64 -2.74 -8.27
CA ILE A 28 -5.33 -3.68 -9.35
C ILE A 28 -6.13 -4.96 -9.16
N LEU A 29 -6.38 -5.69 -10.26
CA LEU A 29 -6.79 -7.08 -10.19
C LEU A 29 -5.60 -7.89 -9.66
N ARG A 30 -5.77 -8.54 -8.50
CA ARG A 30 -4.63 -9.15 -7.79
C ARG A 30 -4.08 -10.38 -8.50
N TYR A 31 -4.96 -11.19 -9.07
CA TYR A 31 -4.63 -12.46 -9.76
C TYR A 31 -5.22 -12.44 -11.17
N PRO A 32 -4.55 -11.71 -12.11
CA PRO A 32 -5.04 -11.58 -13.48
C PRO A 32 -4.84 -12.87 -14.28
N GLU A 33 -5.69 -13.06 -15.27
CA GLU A 33 -5.63 -14.19 -16.20
C GLU A 33 -4.28 -14.25 -16.93
N GLY A 34 -3.73 -15.45 -17.07
CA GLY A 34 -2.44 -15.68 -17.74
C GLY A 34 -1.21 -15.38 -16.88
N LYS A 35 -1.37 -15.07 -15.60
CA LYS A 35 -0.27 -14.82 -14.65
C LYS A 35 -0.13 -15.91 -13.58
N GLU A 36 -0.85 -17.01 -13.69
CA GLU A 36 -0.93 -18.09 -12.69
C GLU A 36 0.45 -18.70 -12.38
N SER A 37 1.33 -18.77 -13.39
CA SER A 37 2.69 -19.27 -13.20
C SER A 37 3.58 -18.34 -12.36
N ILE A 38 3.22 -17.07 -12.22
CA ILE A 38 3.96 -16.05 -11.48
C ILE A 38 3.34 -15.86 -10.09
N THR A 39 2.02 -15.70 -10.06
CA THR A 39 1.28 -15.44 -8.81
C THR A 39 1.06 -16.70 -7.97
N ALA A 40 1.21 -17.90 -8.58
CA ALA A 40 0.87 -19.22 -8.01
C ALA A 40 -0.61 -19.38 -7.62
N ILE A 41 -1.48 -18.44 -8.06
CA ILE A 41 -2.92 -18.44 -7.80
C ILE A 41 -3.66 -18.42 -9.14
N GLN A 42 -4.77 -19.15 -9.22
CA GLN A 42 -5.65 -19.12 -10.39
C GLN A 42 -6.24 -17.73 -10.60
N TYR A 43 -6.75 -17.46 -11.81
CA TYR A 43 -7.47 -16.24 -12.10
C TYR A 43 -8.62 -15.99 -11.14
N GLU A 44 -8.64 -14.82 -10.50
CA GLU A 44 -9.69 -14.42 -9.54
C GLU A 44 -10.25 -13.04 -9.92
N PRO A 45 -11.31 -12.96 -10.71
CA PRO A 45 -11.88 -11.69 -11.17
C PRO A 45 -12.44 -10.80 -10.04
N TRP A 46 -12.68 -11.37 -8.87
CA TRP A 46 -13.22 -10.68 -7.67
C TRP A 46 -12.14 -10.13 -6.75
N HIS A 47 -10.85 -10.47 -6.95
CA HIS A 47 -9.80 -10.13 -6.00
C HIS A 47 -9.05 -8.86 -6.43
N PHE A 48 -9.31 -7.78 -5.71
CA PHE A 48 -8.66 -6.49 -5.95
C PHE A 48 -7.73 -6.13 -4.80
N ARG A 49 -6.58 -5.57 -5.15
CA ARG A 49 -5.59 -5.09 -4.20
C ARG A 49 -5.35 -3.60 -4.38
N TYR A 50 -5.43 -2.83 -3.30
CA TYR A 50 -4.99 -1.44 -3.30
C TYR A 50 -3.46 -1.37 -3.28
N VAL A 51 -2.89 -0.60 -4.19
CA VAL A 51 -1.45 -0.39 -4.34
C VAL A 51 -1.09 1.10 -4.48
N GLY A 52 -2.07 1.98 -4.47
CA GLY A 52 -1.92 3.42 -4.71
C GLY A 52 -2.06 3.80 -6.19
N LEU A 53 -2.47 5.03 -6.41
CA LEU A 53 -2.82 5.53 -7.76
C LEU A 53 -1.69 5.39 -8.78
N PRO A 54 -0.44 5.87 -8.54
CA PRO A 54 0.59 5.81 -9.56
C PRO A 54 0.96 4.37 -9.90
N HIS A 55 1.05 3.50 -8.89
CA HIS A 55 1.42 2.10 -9.09
C HIS A 55 0.33 1.33 -9.85
N ALA A 56 -0.94 1.52 -9.47
CA ALA A 56 -2.06 0.87 -10.15
C ALA A 56 -2.13 1.24 -11.64
N TYR A 57 -1.92 2.51 -11.95
CA TYR A 57 -1.86 2.99 -13.32
C TYR A 57 -0.73 2.31 -14.10
N TYR A 58 0.49 2.33 -13.54
CA TYR A 58 1.65 1.73 -14.20
C TYR A 58 1.48 0.22 -14.45
N ILE A 59 1.01 -0.51 -13.44
CA ILE A 59 0.73 -1.95 -13.52
C ILE A 59 -0.29 -2.25 -14.63
N MET A 60 -1.39 -1.50 -14.66
CA MET A 60 -2.45 -1.69 -15.65
C MET A 60 -1.96 -1.38 -17.07
N GLN A 61 -1.24 -0.27 -17.27
CA GLN A 61 -0.75 0.14 -18.58
C GLN A 61 0.28 -0.83 -19.17
N ASN A 62 1.04 -1.52 -18.33
CA ASN A 62 2.08 -2.45 -18.76
C ASN A 62 1.64 -3.93 -18.67
N GLY A 63 0.38 -4.21 -18.31
CA GLY A 63 -0.14 -5.57 -18.21
C GLY A 63 0.61 -6.46 -17.20
N LEU A 64 1.08 -5.87 -16.10
CA LEU A 64 1.84 -6.56 -15.07
C LEU A 64 0.91 -7.14 -13.99
N CYS A 65 1.36 -8.19 -13.30
CA CYS A 65 0.86 -8.52 -11.97
C CYS A 65 1.71 -7.84 -10.89
N LEU A 66 1.31 -7.94 -9.63
CA LEU A 66 2.00 -7.28 -8.52
C LEU A 66 3.44 -7.77 -8.37
N GLU A 67 3.68 -9.04 -8.51
CA GLU A 67 5.00 -9.68 -8.42
C GLU A 67 5.96 -9.12 -9.47
N GLU A 68 5.52 -9.07 -10.73
CA GLU A 68 6.33 -8.51 -11.83
C GLU A 68 6.65 -7.02 -11.59
N TYR A 69 5.69 -6.27 -11.06
CA TYR A 69 5.91 -4.87 -10.73
C TYR A 69 6.92 -4.70 -9.59
N ILE A 70 6.83 -5.47 -8.53
CA ILE A 70 7.80 -5.44 -7.42
C ILE A 70 9.20 -5.80 -7.94
N ASP A 71 9.32 -6.83 -8.76
CA ASP A 71 10.59 -7.24 -9.36
C ASP A 71 11.17 -6.17 -10.29
N LEU A 72 10.32 -5.45 -11.02
CA LEU A 72 10.74 -4.30 -11.82
C LEU A 72 11.28 -3.18 -10.94
N VAL A 73 10.55 -2.79 -9.88
CA VAL A 73 10.99 -1.70 -8.99
C VAL A 73 12.29 -2.04 -8.28
N ARG A 74 12.55 -3.30 -7.93
CA ARG A 74 13.85 -3.76 -7.37
C ARG A 74 15.03 -3.51 -8.30
N GLN A 75 14.81 -3.42 -9.62
CA GLN A 75 15.86 -3.10 -10.59
C GLN A 75 16.22 -1.61 -10.61
N HIS A 76 15.46 -0.79 -9.88
CA HIS A 76 15.66 0.64 -9.70
C HIS A 76 16.00 0.98 -8.24
N PRO A 77 17.13 0.48 -7.67
CA PRO A 77 17.49 0.79 -6.29
C PRO A 77 17.87 2.26 -6.13
N TYR A 78 17.71 2.78 -4.91
CA TYR A 78 18.18 4.14 -4.59
C TYR A 78 19.64 4.33 -4.99
N GLY A 79 19.94 5.45 -5.64
CA GLY A 79 21.28 5.77 -6.15
C GLY A 79 21.55 5.28 -7.58
N SER A 80 20.58 4.58 -8.20
CA SER A 80 20.57 4.31 -9.65
C SER A 80 19.49 5.13 -10.35
N ASP A 81 19.27 4.87 -11.65
CA ASP A 81 18.19 5.51 -12.40
C ASP A 81 16.83 5.02 -11.84
N PRO A 82 15.96 5.93 -11.33
CA PRO A 82 14.64 5.55 -10.82
C PRO A 82 13.72 5.13 -11.97
N LEU A 83 12.70 4.33 -11.67
CA LEU A 83 11.59 4.08 -12.58
C LEU A 83 10.79 5.37 -12.73
N THR A 84 10.75 5.94 -13.94
CA THR A 84 10.02 7.18 -14.22
C THR A 84 8.86 6.94 -15.15
N PHE A 85 7.72 7.57 -14.87
CA PHE A 85 6.56 7.54 -15.76
C PHE A 85 5.63 8.73 -15.52
N THR A 86 4.73 8.94 -16.48
CA THR A 86 3.69 9.98 -16.42
C THR A 86 2.34 9.28 -16.46
N ASP A 87 1.40 9.68 -15.61
CA ASP A 87 0.05 9.13 -15.61
C ASP A 87 -0.86 9.78 -16.69
N GLU A 88 -2.09 9.31 -16.80
CA GLU A 88 -3.08 9.82 -17.77
C GLU A 88 -3.47 11.30 -17.54
N ASN A 89 -3.17 11.86 -16.36
CA ASN A 89 -3.42 13.25 -16.01
C ASN A 89 -2.20 14.15 -16.24
N GLY A 90 -1.11 13.59 -16.76
CA GLY A 90 0.15 14.30 -17.01
C GLY A 90 1.02 14.50 -15.78
N LYS A 91 0.74 13.84 -14.65
CA LYS A 91 1.57 13.89 -13.45
C LYS A 91 2.79 12.98 -13.60
N ASN A 92 3.95 13.48 -13.18
CA ASN A 92 5.23 12.80 -13.28
C ASN A 92 5.64 12.16 -11.94
N TYR A 93 6.10 10.91 -12.03
CA TYR A 93 6.52 10.12 -10.88
C TYR A 93 7.93 9.58 -11.06
N GLU A 94 8.64 9.46 -9.94
CA GLU A 94 9.85 8.65 -9.81
C GLU A 94 9.61 7.60 -8.72
N VAL A 95 9.97 6.36 -9.00
CA VAL A 95 9.83 5.25 -8.05
C VAL A 95 11.18 4.56 -7.92
N TYR A 96 11.61 4.30 -6.70
CA TYR A 96 12.83 3.56 -6.42
C TYR A 96 12.68 2.61 -5.23
N PHE A 97 13.55 1.63 -5.19
CA PHE A 97 13.58 0.63 -4.14
C PHE A 97 14.67 0.93 -3.12
N VAL A 98 14.36 0.67 -1.85
CA VAL A 98 15.33 0.69 -0.75
C VAL A 98 15.24 -0.67 -0.04
N ALA A 99 16.30 -1.47 -0.10
CA ALA A 99 16.33 -2.75 0.60
C ALA A 99 16.22 -2.53 2.12
N SER A 100 15.53 -3.46 2.81
CA SER A 100 15.54 -3.49 4.27
C SER A 100 16.95 -3.81 4.78
N ASP A 101 17.30 -3.24 5.92
CA ASP A 101 18.54 -3.58 6.61
C ASP A 101 18.28 -4.77 7.54
N ASP A 102 18.57 -5.98 7.06
CA ASP A 102 18.31 -7.23 7.76
C ASP A 102 19.10 -7.38 9.10
N GLY A 103 20.09 -6.53 9.32
CA GLY A 103 20.91 -6.52 10.56
C GLY A 103 20.40 -5.58 11.64
N ASN A 104 19.42 -4.71 11.33
CA ASN A 104 18.96 -3.67 12.25
C ASN A 104 17.43 -3.65 12.37
N GLU A 105 16.95 -3.15 13.52
CA GLU A 105 15.51 -2.94 13.74
C GLU A 105 14.93 -1.80 12.88
N THR A 106 15.78 -0.97 12.29
CA THR A 106 15.40 0.21 11.53
C THR A 106 16.16 0.30 10.22
N THR A 107 15.49 0.76 9.16
CA THR A 107 16.12 1.04 7.86
C THR A 107 16.05 2.54 7.57
N SER A 108 17.19 3.14 7.25
CA SER A 108 17.25 4.52 6.76
C SER A 108 16.75 4.59 5.32
N ILE A 109 15.69 5.37 5.09
CA ILE A 109 15.13 5.55 3.74
C ILE A 109 15.44 6.96 3.24
N PRO A 110 16.33 7.10 2.25
CA PRO A 110 16.63 8.41 1.65
C PRO A 110 15.41 8.93 0.88
N VAL A 111 15.03 10.17 1.12
CA VAL A 111 13.89 10.83 0.47
C VAL A 111 14.27 12.23 0.00
N PRO A 112 13.67 12.76 -1.09
CA PRO A 112 13.95 14.09 -1.58
C PRO A 112 13.39 15.16 -0.63
N ALA A 113 14.11 16.29 -0.50
CA ALA A 113 13.63 17.44 0.25
C ALA A 113 12.72 18.32 -0.62
N GLY A 114 11.64 18.84 -0.03
CA GLY A 114 10.78 19.85 -0.66
C GLY A 114 9.83 19.33 -1.75
N ILE A 115 9.77 18.04 -1.96
CA ILE A 115 8.87 17.40 -2.92
C ILE A 115 8.06 16.32 -2.18
N LYS A 116 6.79 16.15 -2.51
CA LYS A 116 5.94 15.13 -1.93
C LYS A 116 6.44 13.74 -2.28
N TYR A 117 6.45 12.85 -1.30
CA TYR A 117 6.77 11.44 -1.48
C TYR A 117 5.88 10.56 -0.59
N GLU A 118 5.82 9.29 -0.93
CA GLU A 118 5.20 8.24 -0.13
C GLU A 118 6.16 7.06 0.00
N ILE A 119 6.08 6.35 1.13
CA ILE A 119 6.88 5.15 1.40
C ILE A 119 5.93 4.01 1.70
N SER A 120 6.14 2.87 1.05
CA SER A 120 5.38 1.66 1.27
C SER A 120 6.32 0.46 1.38
N GLY A 121 6.15 -0.38 2.41
CA GLY A 121 6.82 -1.68 2.47
C GLY A 121 6.26 -2.64 1.42
N ASN A 122 7.12 -3.45 0.79
CA ASN A 122 6.69 -4.48 -0.14
C ASN A 122 6.32 -5.82 0.53
N ASN A 123 6.38 -5.87 1.88
CA ASN A 123 6.13 -7.04 2.73
C ASN A 123 7.07 -8.24 2.46
N ALA A 124 8.23 -7.99 1.89
CA ALA A 124 9.22 -9.02 1.59
C ALA A 124 10.63 -8.59 2.04
N ASP A 125 11.23 -7.64 1.35
CA ASP A 125 12.66 -7.35 1.48
C ASP A 125 13.00 -5.86 1.42
N GLY A 126 12.00 -4.96 1.46
CA GLY A 126 12.30 -3.54 1.47
C GLY A 126 11.12 -2.61 1.24
N PHE A 127 11.46 -1.41 0.83
CA PHE A 127 10.55 -0.28 0.71
C PHE A 127 10.54 0.28 -0.71
N ILE A 128 9.38 0.71 -1.13
CA ILE A 128 9.15 1.42 -2.38
C ILE A 128 8.90 2.88 -2.03
N VAL A 129 9.73 3.76 -2.57
CA VAL A 129 9.56 5.20 -2.42
C VAL A 129 9.01 5.76 -3.71
N THR A 130 7.91 6.50 -3.61
CA THR A 130 7.25 7.16 -4.72
C THR A 130 7.36 8.66 -4.56
N VAL A 131 7.97 9.32 -5.53
CA VAL A 131 8.15 10.78 -5.55
C VAL A 131 7.17 11.40 -6.55
N TYR A 132 6.40 12.37 -6.11
CA TYR A 132 5.42 13.14 -6.90
C TYR A 132 6.11 14.40 -7.43
N LYS A 133 6.72 14.31 -8.61
CA LYS A 133 7.62 15.36 -9.16
C LYS A 133 6.99 16.73 -9.30
N ASP A 134 5.69 16.79 -9.50
CA ASP A 134 4.95 18.04 -9.74
C ASP A 134 4.26 18.58 -8.46
N GLU A 135 4.42 17.87 -7.33
CA GLU A 135 3.79 18.24 -6.06
C GLU A 135 4.84 18.69 -5.03
N PRO A 136 5.13 20.02 -4.92
CA PRO A 136 5.99 20.49 -3.84
C PRO A 136 5.32 20.24 -2.49
N VAL A 137 6.11 19.94 -1.46
CA VAL A 137 5.61 19.89 -0.09
C VAL A 137 5.24 21.31 0.31
N THR A 138 3.95 21.62 0.33
CA THR A 138 3.44 22.75 1.12
C THR A 138 3.67 22.37 2.58
N ALA A 139 4.51 23.15 3.29
CA ALA A 139 4.74 22.94 4.71
C ALA A 139 3.39 23.05 5.43
N GLU A 140 2.75 21.92 5.74
CA GLU A 140 1.73 21.93 6.78
C GLU A 140 2.44 22.28 8.09
N PRO A 141 1.86 23.20 8.91
CA PRO A 141 2.41 23.48 10.22
C PRO A 141 2.48 22.14 10.97
N ALA A 142 3.67 21.83 11.49
CA ALA A 142 3.92 20.62 12.26
C ALA A 142 2.78 20.44 13.27
N THR A 143 1.97 19.39 13.08
CA THR A 143 1.02 18.97 14.08
C THR A 143 1.85 18.58 15.29
N GLU A 144 1.68 19.32 16.38
CA GLU A 144 2.35 19.03 17.66
C GLU A 144 2.16 17.54 17.99
N ALA A 145 3.25 16.88 18.35
CA ALA A 145 3.22 15.50 18.81
C ALA A 145 2.15 15.36 19.91
N PRO A 146 1.37 14.26 19.94
CA PRO A 146 0.41 14.07 21.00
C PRO A 146 1.16 14.10 22.35
N THR A 147 0.80 15.09 23.18
CA THR A 147 1.23 15.18 24.56
C THR A 147 0.88 13.87 25.26
N GLU A 148 1.83 13.30 25.95
CA GLU A 148 1.68 12.06 26.71
C GLU A 148 0.37 12.09 27.52
N ALA A 149 -0.48 11.08 27.30
CA ALA A 149 -1.71 10.90 28.07
C ALA A 149 -1.35 10.71 29.54
N GLU A 150 -1.91 11.56 30.37
CA GLU A 150 -1.87 11.41 31.83
C GLU A 150 -2.36 10.02 32.22
N THR A 151 -1.53 9.30 32.97
CA THR A 151 -1.88 8.02 33.58
C THR A 151 -3.00 8.24 34.59
N GLU A 152 -4.24 7.95 34.23
CA GLU A 152 -5.32 7.80 35.18
C GLU A 152 -5.02 6.61 36.09
N THR A 153 -4.73 6.92 37.37
CA THR A 153 -4.64 5.92 38.45
C THR A 153 -6.06 5.44 38.77
N VAL A 154 -6.35 4.19 38.43
CA VAL A 154 -7.59 3.52 38.85
C VAL A 154 -7.55 3.33 40.35
N PRO A 155 -8.56 3.77 41.12
CA PRO A 155 -8.62 3.51 42.56
C PRO A 155 -8.89 2.02 42.83
N GLU A 156 -8.09 1.45 43.70
CA GLU A 156 -8.17 0.07 44.17
C GLU A 156 -9.52 -0.13 44.92
N ASP A 157 -10.42 -0.93 44.33
CA ASP A 157 -11.71 -1.29 44.89
C ASP A 157 -11.51 -2.32 46.00
N THR A 158 -11.73 -1.89 47.26
CA THR A 158 -11.66 -2.73 48.44
C THR A 158 -12.78 -3.78 48.42
N ALA A 159 -12.37 -5.04 48.32
CA ALA A 159 -13.26 -6.19 48.47
C ALA A 159 -13.96 -6.15 49.83
N GLN A 160 -15.28 -6.00 49.82
CA GLN A 160 -16.10 -6.22 51.02
C GLN A 160 -16.36 -7.71 51.22
N ASP A 161 -15.91 -8.16 52.36
CA ASP A 161 -16.14 -9.46 52.95
C ASP A 161 -17.66 -9.73 53.12
N VAL A 162 -18.15 -10.84 52.57
CA VAL A 162 -19.52 -11.32 52.77
C VAL A 162 -19.46 -12.54 53.67
N PRO A 163 -20.08 -12.53 54.87
CA PRO A 163 -20.06 -13.69 55.79
C PRO A 163 -20.98 -14.78 55.28
N ALA A 164 -20.52 -16.03 55.41
CA ALA A 164 -21.25 -17.22 55.16
C ALA A 164 -22.34 -17.40 56.29
N GLU A 165 -23.59 -17.59 55.90
CA GLU A 165 -24.64 -18.14 56.74
C GLU A 165 -24.93 -19.60 56.39
N GLN A 166 -25.23 -20.36 57.39
CA GLN A 166 -25.35 -21.79 57.64
C GLN A 166 -26.31 -22.55 56.71
#